data_e2aca5b96153079473bdd6c2f69e5e46
#
_entry.id   e2aca5b96153079473bdd6c2f69e5e46
#
_cell.length_a   1.000
_cell.length_b   1.000
_cell.length_c   1.000
_cell.angle_alpha   90.00
_cell.angle_beta   90.00
_cell.angle_gamma   90.00
#
_symmetry.space_group_name_H-M   'P 1'
#
loop_
_entity.id
_entity.type
_entity.pdbx_description
1 polymer ?
#
loop_
_entity_poly.entity_id
_entity_poly.type
_entity_poly.pdbx_seq_one_letter_code
_entity_poly.pdbx_strand_id
1 'polypeptide(L)'
;MYRLLVVLPQQSQKHESKMITMLPPPKAVEMLLGLETFDKNILEPCCGEGHISNVLKDAGHIVTSSDLIDRGYGEVKSIFDYRHFDGDVITNPPYKIALECLEHSYEIINEGNRVAMFLRLQFLEGVARRKFFDVHPPKVVYVPSHRLSCAMNGDFENHHATAMTLCWFIWEKGFTGDPIVRWFN
;
A
#
# COMPACT_ATOMS: atom_id res chain seq x y z
N MET A 1 7.92 1.77 38.17
CA MET A 1 8.14 1.93 36.70
C MET A 1 8.39 0.54 36.12
N TYR A 2 7.31 -0.21 35.79
CA TYR A 2 7.40 -1.59 35.29
C TYR A 2 7.20 -1.54 33.75
N ARG A 3 8.25 -1.91 33.04
CA ARG A 3 8.26 -2.08 31.59
C ARG A 3 7.63 -3.44 31.27
N LEU A 4 6.38 -3.45 30.82
CA LEU A 4 5.73 -4.67 30.36
C LEU A 4 6.36 -5.07 29.01
N LEU A 5 7.23 -6.09 29.06
CA LEU A 5 7.67 -6.80 27.85
C LEU A 5 6.50 -7.70 27.41
N VAL A 6 5.78 -7.30 26.40
CA VAL A 6 4.82 -8.18 25.73
C VAL A 6 5.63 -9.15 24.86
N VAL A 7 5.90 -10.33 25.40
CA VAL A 7 6.43 -11.46 24.65
C VAL A 7 5.25 -12.05 23.87
N LEU A 8 5.18 -11.80 22.56
CA LEU A 8 4.21 -12.48 21.71
C LEU A 8 4.54 -13.97 21.61
N PRO A 9 3.56 -14.89 21.74
CA PRO A 9 3.82 -16.32 21.69
C PRO A 9 4.31 -16.75 20.31
N GLN A 10 5.27 -17.65 20.25
CA GLN A 10 5.86 -18.22 19.01
C GLN A 10 4.83 -18.88 18.05
N GLN A 11 3.58 -19.04 18.44
CA GLN A 11 2.51 -19.56 17.61
C GLN A 11 1.98 -18.56 16.56
N SER A 12 2.22 -17.24 16.72
CA SER A 12 1.79 -16.24 15.75
C SER A 12 2.61 -16.26 14.45
N GLN A 13 3.87 -16.63 14.51
CA GLN A 13 4.76 -16.67 13.33
C GLN A 13 4.40 -17.75 12.31
N LYS A 14 3.78 -18.87 12.72
CA LYS A 14 3.34 -19.93 11.79
C LYS A 14 2.06 -19.60 11.00
N HIS A 15 1.25 -18.64 11.46
CA HIS A 15 0.03 -18.21 10.74
C HIS A 15 0.28 -17.06 9.77
N GLU A 16 1.35 -16.28 9.95
CA GLU A 16 1.68 -15.14 9.09
C GLU A 16 2.26 -15.56 7.74
N SER A 17 2.92 -16.72 7.64
CA SER A 17 3.50 -17.24 6.39
C SER A 17 2.47 -17.64 5.32
N LYS A 18 1.16 -17.59 5.61
CA LYS A 18 0.06 -17.86 4.68
C LYS A 18 -0.75 -16.63 4.27
N MET A 19 -0.25 -15.41 4.49
CA MET A 19 -0.93 -14.24 3.97
C MET A 19 -0.73 -14.18 2.45
N ILE A 20 -1.79 -14.52 1.71
CA ILE A 20 -1.84 -14.37 0.26
C ILE A 20 -1.69 -12.89 -0.06
N THR A 21 -0.55 -12.50 -0.58
CA THR A 21 -0.29 -11.16 -1.07
C THR A 21 -0.54 -11.15 -2.57
N MET A 22 -1.48 -10.33 -3.01
CA MET A 22 -1.73 -10.08 -4.43
C MET A 22 -0.77 -8.98 -4.87
N LEU A 23 0.31 -9.36 -5.55
CA LEU A 23 1.32 -8.39 -5.99
C LEU A 23 0.82 -7.61 -7.20
N PRO A 24 0.94 -6.27 -7.21
CA PRO A 24 0.66 -5.49 -8.39
C PRO A 24 1.66 -5.86 -9.50
N PRO A 25 1.20 -6.04 -10.73
CA PRO A 25 2.11 -6.20 -11.85
C PRO A 25 2.93 -4.90 -12.00
N PRO A 26 4.21 -4.97 -12.44
CA PRO A 26 5.04 -3.78 -12.67
C PRO A 26 4.31 -2.70 -13.47
N LYS A 27 3.57 -3.11 -14.51
CA LYS A 27 2.75 -2.23 -15.34
C LYS A 27 1.74 -1.39 -14.54
N ALA A 28 1.16 -1.92 -13.46
CA ALA A 28 0.21 -1.15 -12.65
C ALA A 28 0.88 0.01 -11.91
N VAL A 29 2.16 -0.16 -11.53
CA VAL A 29 2.96 0.90 -10.90
C VAL A 29 3.40 1.93 -11.95
N GLU A 30 3.86 1.49 -13.12
CA GLU A 30 4.20 2.37 -14.25
C GLU A 30 3.02 3.24 -14.66
N MET A 31 1.82 2.65 -14.73
CA MET A 31 0.59 3.38 -15.05
C MET A 31 0.26 4.40 -13.96
N LEU A 32 0.42 4.07 -12.67
CA LEU A 32 0.24 5.03 -11.58
C LEU A 32 1.18 6.23 -11.73
N LEU A 33 2.45 5.99 -12.04
CA LEU A 33 3.44 7.06 -12.27
C LEU A 33 3.14 7.91 -13.51
N GLY A 34 2.43 7.37 -14.48
CA GLY A 34 1.92 8.13 -15.64
C GLY A 34 0.69 8.99 -15.33
N LEU A 35 -0.04 8.70 -14.24
CA LEU A 35 -1.28 9.37 -13.85
C LEU A 35 -1.06 10.41 -12.76
N GLU A 36 -0.09 10.19 -11.87
CA GLU A 36 0.19 11.01 -10.69
C GLU A 36 1.67 11.36 -10.58
N THR A 37 1.93 12.52 -9.99
CA THR A 37 3.29 12.93 -9.63
C THR A 37 3.50 12.72 -8.14
N PHE A 38 4.58 12.05 -7.79
CA PHE A 38 4.95 11.77 -6.40
C PHE A 38 6.24 12.50 -5.99
N ASP A 39 6.44 12.60 -4.68
CA ASP A 39 7.68 13.13 -4.13
C ASP A 39 8.90 12.32 -4.61
N LYS A 40 10.07 12.94 -4.52
CA LYS A 40 11.35 12.27 -4.82
C LYS A 40 11.60 11.12 -3.86
N ASN A 41 11.24 11.30 -2.59
CA ASN A 41 11.38 10.30 -1.54
C ASN A 41 10.07 9.51 -1.40
N ILE A 42 10.16 8.19 -1.45
CA ILE A 42 9.00 7.31 -1.32
C ILE A 42 9.28 6.24 -0.26
N LEU A 43 8.30 6.01 0.60
CA LEU A 43 8.27 4.90 1.53
C LEU A 43 7.38 3.77 0.98
N GLU A 44 7.95 2.58 0.88
CA GLU A 44 7.20 1.33 0.65
C GLU A 44 7.33 0.43 1.88
N PRO A 45 6.41 0.53 2.86
CA PRO A 45 6.53 -0.14 4.16
C PRO A 45 5.98 -1.57 4.20
N CYS A 46 5.54 -2.11 3.05
CA CYS A 46 5.10 -3.50 2.86
C CYS A 46 5.69 -4.00 1.55
N CYS A 47 7.02 -3.92 1.40
CA CYS A 47 7.68 -4.06 0.10
C CYS A 47 7.71 -5.49 -0.44
N GLY A 48 7.50 -6.49 0.42
CA GLY A 48 7.60 -7.89 0.01
C GLY A 48 8.95 -8.21 -0.64
N GLU A 49 8.93 -8.68 -1.87
CA GLU A 49 10.12 -8.97 -2.69
C GLU A 49 10.58 -7.75 -3.53
N GLY A 50 10.02 -6.55 -3.28
CA GLY A 50 10.44 -5.30 -3.89
C GLY A 50 9.83 -4.98 -5.26
N HIS A 51 8.71 -5.60 -5.62
CA HIS A 51 8.09 -5.41 -6.94
C HIS A 51 7.71 -3.94 -7.22
N ILE A 52 7.12 -3.24 -6.26
CA ILE A 52 6.80 -1.82 -6.38
C ILE A 52 8.09 -0.99 -6.30
N SER A 53 8.93 -1.25 -5.28
CA SER A 53 10.17 -0.52 -5.05
C SER A 53 11.08 -0.47 -6.26
N ASN A 54 11.21 -1.58 -7.00
CA ASN A 54 12.10 -1.63 -8.16
C ASN A 54 11.59 -0.71 -9.26
N VAL A 55 10.29 -0.74 -9.58
CA VAL A 55 9.70 0.16 -10.59
C VAL A 55 9.87 1.63 -10.18
N LEU A 56 9.67 1.95 -8.91
CA LEU A 56 9.85 3.32 -8.41
C LEU A 56 11.30 3.77 -8.51
N LYS A 57 12.29 2.90 -8.20
CA LYS A 57 13.72 3.19 -8.34
C LYS A 57 14.12 3.38 -9.79
N ASP A 58 13.61 2.54 -10.70
CA ASP A 58 13.84 2.64 -12.13
C ASP A 58 13.26 3.94 -12.71
N ALA A 59 12.16 4.43 -12.15
CA ALA A 59 11.57 5.74 -12.46
C ALA A 59 12.34 6.92 -11.83
N GLY A 60 13.38 6.65 -11.03
CA GLY A 60 14.28 7.64 -10.49
C GLY A 60 13.94 8.14 -9.08
N HIS A 61 12.99 7.52 -8.37
CA HIS A 61 12.69 7.86 -6.98
C HIS A 61 13.74 7.30 -6.02
N ILE A 62 13.85 7.93 -4.84
CA ILE A 62 14.61 7.42 -3.70
C ILE A 62 13.66 6.64 -2.82
N VAL A 63 13.80 5.31 -2.80
CA VAL A 63 12.82 4.44 -2.15
C VAL A 63 13.38 3.84 -0.87
N THR A 64 12.71 4.14 0.25
CA THR A 64 12.90 3.45 1.53
C THR A 64 11.95 2.26 1.55
N SER A 65 12.50 1.04 1.51
CA SER A 65 11.73 -0.19 1.42
C SER A 65 11.84 -0.99 2.72
N SER A 66 10.71 -1.40 3.30
CA SER A 66 10.67 -2.30 4.45
C SER A 66 9.49 -3.26 4.40
N ASP A 67 9.60 -4.35 5.12
CA ASP A 67 8.51 -5.31 5.35
C ASP A 67 8.65 -5.89 6.75
N LEU A 68 7.53 -6.30 7.37
CA LEU A 68 7.56 -6.97 8.66
C LEU A 68 8.25 -8.34 8.58
N ILE A 69 8.17 -8.99 7.42
CA ILE A 69 8.70 -10.33 7.16
C ILE A 69 9.90 -10.20 6.23
N ASP A 70 11.02 -10.81 6.63
CA ASP A 70 12.20 -10.91 5.75
C ASP A 70 11.86 -11.77 4.51
N ARG A 71 11.81 -11.11 3.35
CA ARG A 71 11.62 -11.73 2.03
C ARG A 71 12.83 -11.56 1.12
N GLY A 72 13.98 -11.20 1.70
CA GLY A 72 15.22 -10.96 0.97
C GLY A 72 15.29 -9.58 0.30
N TYR A 73 14.39 -8.65 0.65
CA TYR A 73 14.36 -7.29 0.11
C TYR A 73 13.93 -6.29 1.18
N GLY A 74 14.60 -5.12 1.19
CA GLY A 74 14.28 -4.05 2.13
C GLY A 74 14.76 -4.30 3.56
N GLU A 75 14.43 -3.38 4.45
CA GLU A 75 14.68 -3.49 5.89
C GLU A 75 13.58 -4.33 6.56
N VAL A 76 13.93 -5.20 7.52
CA VAL A 76 12.92 -5.87 8.36
C VAL A 76 12.42 -4.89 9.40
N LYS A 77 11.25 -4.30 9.13
CA LYS A 77 10.68 -3.25 9.96
C LYS A 77 9.18 -3.12 9.72
N SER A 78 8.43 -2.95 10.80
CA SER A 78 6.99 -2.69 10.70
C SER A 78 6.70 -1.29 10.17
N ILE A 79 5.63 -1.14 9.39
CA ILE A 79 5.09 0.18 9.03
C ILE A 79 4.81 1.02 10.29
N PHE A 80 4.37 0.41 11.38
CA PHE A 80 4.02 1.09 12.63
C PHE A 80 5.22 1.58 13.45
N ASP A 81 6.46 1.23 13.04
CA ASP A 81 7.69 1.72 13.68
C ASP A 81 8.14 3.08 13.11
N TYR A 82 7.59 3.51 11.98
CA TYR A 82 7.85 4.84 11.44
C TYR A 82 7.10 5.89 12.25
N ARG A 83 7.77 6.98 12.63
CA ARG A 83 7.16 8.09 13.38
C ARG A 83 6.93 9.32 12.52
N HIS A 84 7.69 9.43 11.46
CA HIS A 84 7.63 10.49 10.47
C HIS A 84 8.33 10.03 9.20
N PHE A 85 7.83 10.51 8.05
CA PHE A 85 8.48 10.31 6.76
C PHE A 85 8.32 11.59 5.92
N ASP A 86 9.44 12.10 5.41
CA ASP A 86 9.46 13.27 4.54
C ASP A 86 9.42 12.83 3.08
N GLY A 87 8.20 12.66 2.57
CA GLY A 87 7.90 12.15 1.24
C GLY A 87 6.55 11.44 1.18
N ASP A 88 6.32 10.73 0.09
CA ASP A 88 5.08 10.00 -0.17
C ASP A 88 5.16 8.53 0.25
N VAL A 89 4.01 7.90 0.47
CA VAL A 89 3.90 6.46 0.73
C VAL A 89 3.23 5.79 -0.47
N ILE A 90 3.89 4.77 -1.05
CA ILE A 90 3.30 3.94 -2.10
C ILE A 90 3.46 2.48 -1.71
N THR A 91 2.36 1.74 -1.53
CA THR A 91 2.43 0.38 -1.01
C THR A 91 1.20 -0.46 -1.36
N ASN A 92 1.35 -1.77 -1.21
CA ASN A 92 0.28 -2.75 -1.26
C ASN A 92 0.21 -3.49 0.09
N PRO A 93 -0.51 -2.94 1.07
CA PRO A 93 -0.53 -3.50 2.42
C PRO A 93 -1.34 -4.80 2.49
N PRO A 94 -1.11 -5.62 3.52
CA PRO A 94 -1.98 -6.75 3.81
C PRO A 94 -3.43 -6.31 4.02
N TYR A 95 -4.38 -6.88 3.27
CA TYR A 95 -5.78 -6.41 3.25
C TYR A 95 -6.48 -6.45 4.61
N LYS A 96 -6.05 -7.33 5.52
CA LYS A 96 -6.64 -7.46 6.86
C LYS A 96 -6.39 -6.23 7.74
N ILE A 97 -5.27 -5.57 7.55
CA ILE A 97 -4.82 -4.39 8.32
C ILE A 97 -4.64 -3.16 7.44
N ALA A 98 -5.28 -3.15 6.25
CA ALA A 98 -5.09 -2.09 5.28
C ALA A 98 -5.60 -0.73 5.77
N LEU A 99 -6.64 -0.70 6.61
CA LEU A 99 -7.13 0.53 7.21
C LEU A 99 -6.11 1.09 8.21
N GLU A 100 -5.60 0.26 9.10
CA GLU A 100 -4.61 0.64 10.10
C GLU A 100 -3.32 1.13 9.42
N CYS A 101 -2.91 0.45 8.33
CA CYS A 101 -1.77 0.89 7.51
C CYS A 101 -2.03 2.26 6.87
N LEU A 102 -3.26 2.49 6.37
CA LEU A 102 -3.64 3.77 5.78
C LEU A 102 -3.62 4.89 6.81
N GLU A 103 -4.29 4.70 7.95
CA GLU A 103 -4.36 5.67 9.03
C GLU A 103 -2.95 6.07 9.48
N HIS A 104 -2.08 5.09 9.71
CA HIS A 104 -0.71 5.33 10.13
C HIS A 104 0.12 6.01 9.04
N SER A 105 0.02 5.56 7.77
CA SER A 105 0.71 6.20 6.64
C SER A 105 0.31 7.66 6.49
N TYR A 106 -0.98 7.96 6.64
CA TYR A 106 -1.51 9.33 6.57
C TYR A 106 -1.01 10.20 7.73
N GLU A 107 -0.86 9.62 8.93
CA GLU A 107 -0.36 10.32 10.11
C GLU A 107 1.11 10.75 9.95
N ILE A 108 1.97 9.86 9.46
CA ILE A 108 3.43 10.06 9.45
C ILE A 108 3.97 10.94 8.33
N ILE A 109 3.20 11.24 7.29
CA ILE A 109 3.61 12.13 6.19
C ILE A 109 3.27 13.60 6.48
N ASN A 110 3.86 14.52 5.71
CA ASN A 110 3.57 15.95 5.81
C ASN A 110 2.30 16.35 5.05
N GLU A 111 1.74 17.51 5.36
CA GLU A 111 0.66 18.15 4.58
C GLU A 111 1.08 18.28 3.11
N GLY A 112 0.18 17.92 2.19
CA GLY A 112 0.41 17.91 0.76
C GLY A 112 1.10 16.63 0.24
N ASN A 113 1.72 15.82 1.10
CA ASN A 113 2.21 14.51 0.70
C ASN A 113 1.08 13.51 0.50
N ARG A 114 1.38 12.41 -0.18
CA ARG A 114 0.40 11.44 -0.64
C ARG A 114 0.63 10.05 -0.09
N VAL A 115 -0.48 9.34 0.08
CA VAL A 115 -0.51 7.90 0.31
C VAL A 115 -1.20 7.25 -0.88
N ALA A 116 -0.48 6.40 -1.61
CA ALA A 116 -1.02 5.60 -2.71
C ALA A 116 -1.04 4.12 -2.29
N MET A 117 -2.23 3.53 -2.26
CA MET A 117 -2.38 2.12 -1.89
C MET A 117 -3.07 1.31 -2.99
N PHE A 118 -2.49 0.14 -3.30
CA PHE A 118 -3.07 -0.81 -4.23
C PHE A 118 -3.99 -1.76 -3.49
N LEU A 119 -5.31 -1.54 -3.59
CA LEU A 119 -6.30 -2.20 -2.76
C LEU A 119 -7.46 -2.75 -3.61
N ARG A 120 -8.24 -3.64 -3.02
CA ARG A 120 -9.49 -4.11 -3.63
C ARG A 120 -10.49 -2.96 -3.71
N LEU A 121 -11.28 -2.90 -4.79
CA LEU A 121 -12.34 -1.90 -4.93
C LEU A 121 -13.32 -1.91 -3.73
N GLN A 122 -13.55 -3.09 -3.14
CA GLN A 122 -14.36 -3.24 -1.93
C GLN A 122 -13.78 -2.51 -0.69
N PHE A 123 -12.59 -1.95 -0.78
CA PHE A 123 -12.07 -1.08 0.28
C PHE A 123 -12.91 0.18 0.48
N LEU A 124 -13.72 0.57 -0.50
CA LEU A 124 -14.73 1.64 -0.36
C LEU A 124 -15.88 1.28 0.58
N GLU A 125 -16.08 -0.01 0.91
CA GLU A 125 -17.15 -0.46 1.78
C GLU A 125 -16.70 -0.57 3.24
N GLY A 126 -17.64 -0.45 4.16
CA GLY A 126 -17.46 -0.77 5.58
C GLY A 126 -17.48 0.44 6.51
N VAL A 127 -18.12 0.24 7.66
CA VAL A 127 -18.41 1.30 8.64
C VAL A 127 -17.14 1.92 9.22
N ALA A 128 -16.11 1.10 9.49
CA ALA A 128 -14.86 1.60 10.05
C ALA A 128 -14.15 2.52 9.05
N ARG A 129 -14.05 2.10 7.77
CA ARG A 129 -13.44 2.89 6.69
C ARG A 129 -14.21 4.16 6.41
N ARG A 130 -15.55 4.10 6.45
CA ARG A 130 -16.40 5.27 6.29
C ARG A 130 -16.06 6.38 7.29
N LYS A 131 -15.79 6.04 8.55
CA LYS A 131 -15.40 7.04 9.57
C LYS A 131 -14.11 7.77 9.20
N PHE A 132 -13.13 7.06 8.66
CA PHE A 132 -11.89 7.65 8.19
C PHE A 132 -12.12 8.51 6.94
N PHE A 133 -12.90 8.00 5.97
CA PHE A 133 -13.17 8.72 4.71
C PHE A 133 -14.03 9.97 4.89
N ASP A 134 -14.88 10.02 5.90
CA ASP A 134 -15.68 11.22 6.23
C ASP A 134 -14.80 12.40 6.64
N VAL A 135 -13.59 12.14 7.15
CA VAL A 135 -12.62 13.15 7.59
C VAL A 135 -11.47 13.29 6.58
N HIS A 136 -11.02 12.17 6.02
CA HIS A 136 -9.90 12.05 5.10
C HIS A 136 -10.32 11.25 3.86
N PRO A 137 -11.11 11.85 2.95
CA PRO A 137 -11.55 11.17 1.75
C PRO A 137 -10.37 10.86 0.82
N PRO A 138 -10.41 9.76 0.05
CA PRO A 138 -9.45 9.56 -1.02
C PRO A 138 -9.61 10.67 -2.06
N LYS A 139 -8.50 11.24 -2.52
CA LYS A 139 -8.53 12.28 -3.57
C LYS A 139 -8.99 11.70 -4.90
N VAL A 140 -8.48 10.50 -5.23
CA VAL A 140 -8.85 9.80 -6.46
C VAL A 140 -8.75 8.28 -6.26
N VAL A 141 -9.66 7.56 -6.92
CA VAL A 141 -9.63 6.11 -7.04
C VAL A 141 -9.47 5.76 -8.52
N TYR A 142 -8.35 5.17 -8.88
CA TYR A 142 -8.07 4.70 -10.23
C TYR A 142 -8.52 3.26 -10.39
N VAL A 143 -9.53 3.05 -11.22
CA VAL A 143 -10.12 1.74 -11.50
C VAL A 143 -9.61 1.25 -12.86
N PRO A 144 -8.97 0.08 -12.96
CA PRO A 144 -8.52 -0.43 -14.25
C PRO A 144 -9.72 -0.79 -15.13
N SER A 145 -9.70 -0.36 -16.41
CA SER A 145 -10.72 -0.72 -17.39
C SER A 145 -10.61 -2.18 -17.85
N HIS A 146 -9.42 -2.76 -17.69
CA HIS A 146 -9.15 -4.18 -17.92
C HIS A 146 -8.70 -4.84 -16.63
N ARG A 147 -8.99 -6.13 -16.46
CA ARG A 147 -8.50 -6.90 -15.32
C ARG A 147 -6.97 -6.91 -15.35
N LEU A 148 -6.37 -6.36 -14.31
CA LEU A 148 -4.94 -6.50 -14.08
C LEU A 148 -4.68 -7.95 -13.62
N SER A 149 -3.83 -8.65 -14.34
CA SER A 149 -3.36 -9.97 -13.94
C SER A 149 -2.42 -9.81 -12.75
N CYS A 150 -2.94 -9.92 -11.54
CA CYS A 150 -2.14 -9.86 -10.33
C CYS A 150 -1.66 -11.26 -9.98
N ALA A 151 -0.37 -11.40 -9.69
CA ALA A 151 0.20 -12.66 -9.26
C ALA A 151 -0.19 -12.96 -7.81
N MET A 152 -0.68 -14.16 -7.56
CA MET A 152 -0.73 -14.70 -6.20
C MET A 152 0.68 -15.17 -5.82
N ASN A 153 1.26 -14.57 -4.77
CA ASN A 153 2.60 -14.93 -4.28
C ASN A 153 3.72 -14.87 -5.34
N GLY A 154 3.66 -13.91 -6.29
CA GLY A 154 4.70 -13.73 -7.31
C GLY A 154 4.61 -14.63 -8.54
N ASP A 155 3.63 -15.51 -8.62
CA ASP A 155 3.43 -16.37 -9.80
C ASP A 155 2.70 -15.62 -10.92
N PHE A 156 3.46 -14.92 -11.77
CA PHE A 156 2.93 -14.19 -12.92
C PHE A 156 2.66 -15.09 -14.14
N GLU A 157 3.08 -16.36 -14.12
CA GLU A 157 2.93 -17.29 -15.24
C GLU A 157 1.60 -18.05 -15.19
N ASN A 158 1.09 -18.36 -14.00
CA ASN A 158 -0.17 -19.09 -13.83
C ASN A 158 -1.33 -18.13 -13.49
N HIS A 159 -1.80 -17.40 -14.49
CA HIS A 159 -2.86 -16.42 -14.34
C HIS A 159 -4.23 -17.07 -14.10
N HIS A 160 -4.64 -17.15 -12.86
CA HIS A 160 -6.05 -17.30 -12.55
C HIS A 160 -6.67 -15.88 -12.52
N ALA A 161 -7.60 -15.62 -13.44
CA ALA A 161 -8.39 -14.38 -13.41
C ALA A 161 -9.07 -14.26 -12.04
N THR A 162 -8.54 -13.40 -11.17
CA THR A 162 -9.14 -13.16 -9.87
C THR A 162 -10.47 -12.44 -10.08
N ALA A 163 -11.53 -12.87 -9.37
CA ALA A 163 -12.83 -12.19 -9.38
C ALA A 163 -12.76 -10.80 -8.72
N MET A 164 -11.59 -10.38 -8.24
CA MET A 164 -11.38 -9.15 -7.48
C MET A 164 -10.82 -8.05 -8.38
N THR A 165 -11.42 -6.89 -8.33
CA THR A 165 -10.89 -5.68 -8.95
C THR A 165 -9.95 -4.99 -7.98
N LEU A 166 -8.70 -4.78 -8.38
CA LEU A 166 -7.69 -4.05 -7.64
C LEU A 166 -7.52 -2.66 -8.25
N CYS A 167 -7.43 -1.65 -7.40
CA CYS A 167 -7.44 -0.24 -7.75
C CYS A 167 -6.32 0.49 -7.03
N TRP A 168 -5.84 1.58 -7.60
CA TRP A 168 -5.04 2.53 -6.87
C TRP A 168 -5.94 3.53 -6.17
N PHE A 169 -5.74 3.68 -4.87
CA PHE A 169 -6.38 4.69 -4.04
C PHE A 169 -5.33 5.72 -3.65
N ILE A 170 -5.63 6.99 -3.89
CA ILE A 170 -4.73 8.09 -3.60
C ILE A 170 -5.36 9.00 -2.55
N TRP A 171 -4.68 9.17 -1.44
CA TRP A 171 -4.97 10.20 -0.45
C TRP A 171 -3.89 11.28 -0.54
N GLU A 172 -4.27 12.51 -0.34
CA GLU A 172 -3.35 13.64 -0.18
C GLU A 172 -3.65 14.29 1.17
N LYS A 173 -2.64 14.41 2.03
CA LYS A 173 -2.84 14.95 3.38
C LYS A 173 -3.29 16.40 3.29
N GLY A 174 -4.39 16.71 4.00
CA GLY A 174 -5.05 18.02 3.92
C GLY A 174 -6.12 18.15 2.83
N PHE A 175 -6.32 17.15 1.97
CA PHE A 175 -7.39 17.17 0.98
C PHE A 175 -8.77 17.03 1.63
N THR A 176 -9.72 17.92 1.24
CA THR A 176 -11.09 17.98 1.78
C THR A 176 -12.18 17.98 0.71
N GLY A 177 -11.80 17.68 -0.55
CA GLY A 177 -12.74 17.64 -1.67
C GLY A 177 -13.50 16.31 -1.76
N ASP A 178 -14.41 16.22 -2.72
CA ASP A 178 -15.11 14.97 -3.03
C ASP A 178 -14.17 13.97 -3.74
N PRO A 179 -14.28 12.66 -3.43
CA PRO A 179 -13.52 11.63 -4.12
C PRO A 179 -13.84 11.57 -5.62
N ILE A 180 -12.81 11.46 -6.43
CA ILE A 180 -12.94 11.29 -7.88
C ILE A 180 -12.66 9.84 -8.25
N VAL A 181 -13.51 9.23 -9.07
CA VAL A 181 -13.24 7.94 -9.70
C VAL A 181 -12.76 8.18 -11.12
N ARG A 182 -11.62 7.58 -11.48
CA ARG A 182 -11.08 7.61 -12.85
C ARG A 182 -10.78 6.22 -13.34
N TRP A 183 -10.96 5.99 -14.62
CA TRP A 183 -10.55 4.74 -15.27
C TRP A 183 -9.19 4.91 -15.91
N PHE A 184 -8.42 3.81 -15.94
CA PHE A 184 -7.12 3.76 -16.59
C PHE A 184 -6.92 2.44 -17.32
N ASN A 185 -6.04 2.43 -18.34
CA ASN A 185 -5.71 1.28 -19.19
C ASN A 185 -4.21 1.00 -19.14
#